data_4fbe38d641fe15b24df4f34625edfc6d
#
_entry.id   4fbe38d641fe15b24df4f34625edfc6d
#
_cell.length_a   1.000
_cell.length_b   1.000
_cell.length_c   1.000
_cell.angle_alpha   90.00
_cell.angle_beta   90.00
_cell.angle_gamma   90.00
#
_symmetry.space_group_name_H-M   'P 1'
#
loop_
_entity.id
_entity.type
_entity.pdbx_description
1 polymer ?
#
loop_
_entity_poly.entity_id
_entity_poly.type
_entity_poly.pdbx_seq_one_letter_code
_entity_poly.pdbx_strand_id
1 'polypeptide(L)'
;MANKKTNISVVLPVHELVGEDNVKLFNNAMTSVGNQEVKPDSVLIVVPEGSEVYKTLTEMDLTTYGVKTTILENPGGTDFSSQVNYGVSQCKTEWFSILEFDDEYSSKWFKNVVKYKDAHTDVDVFMPIIIDINQKDGGFMGLTNEAVWANSFSDEL
;
A
#
# COMPACT_ATOMS: atom_id res chain seq x y z
N MET A 1 26.78 0.84 -6.89
CA MET A 1 26.12 1.98 -6.19
C MET A 1 25.23 1.39 -5.12
N ALA A 2 25.39 1.77 -3.86
CA ALA A 2 24.47 1.31 -2.80
C ALA A 2 23.07 1.83 -3.13
N ASN A 3 22.08 0.92 -3.22
CA ASN A 3 20.68 1.32 -3.36
C ASN A 3 20.31 2.23 -2.19
N LYS A 4 20.10 3.52 -2.46
CA LYS A 4 19.61 4.47 -1.45
C LYS A 4 18.27 3.91 -0.97
N LYS A 5 18.16 3.60 0.32
CA LYS A 5 16.89 3.18 0.92
C LYS A 5 15.87 4.30 0.75
N THR A 6 14.64 3.93 0.43
CA THR A 6 13.53 4.90 0.30
C THR A 6 13.10 5.46 1.65
N ASN A 7 13.34 4.71 2.72
CA ASN A 7 12.84 4.99 4.06
C ASN A 7 11.31 5.03 4.13
N ILE A 8 10.67 4.19 3.30
CA ILE A 8 9.22 4.06 3.17
C ILE A 8 8.83 2.59 3.34
N SER A 9 7.87 2.29 4.21
CA SER A 9 7.19 1.00 4.29
C SER A 9 5.79 1.10 3.68
N VAL A 10 5.35 0.05 3.00
CA VAL A 10 3.94 -0.09 2.59
C VAL A 10 3.19 -0.82 3.70
N VAL A 11 2.07 -0.29 4.13
CA VAL A 11 1.09 -0.95 4.99
C VAL A 11 -0.06 -1.42 4.11
N LEU A 12 -0.28 -2.72 4.05
CA LEU A 12 -1.26 -3.37 3.19
C LEU A 12 -2.23 -4.17 4.07
N PRO A 13 -3.38 -3.59 4.45
CA PRO A 13 -4.41 -4.28 5.19
C PRO A 13 -5.14 -5.27 4.28
N VAL A 14 -5.29 -6.52 4.75
CA VAL A 14 -6.00 -7.58 4.04
C VAL A 14 -6.98 -8.25 4.99
N HIS A 15 -8.27 -8.00 4.79
CA HIS A 15 -9.31 -8.55 5.65
C HIS A 15 -9.94 -9.81 5.06
N GLU A 16 -9.83 -10.00 3.75
CA GLU A 16 -10.45 -11.11 3.04
C GLU A 16 -9.60 -11.54 1.83
N LEU A 17 -9.37 -12.85 1.67
CA LEU A 17 -8.76 -13.46 0.49
C LEU A 17 -9.56 -14.71 0.08
N VAL A 18 -10.88 -14.54 -0.11
CA VAL A 18 -11.78 -15.62 -0.51
C VAL A 18 -12.05 -15.57 -2.00
N GLY A 19 -11.84 -16.71 -2.67
CA GLY A 19 -12.08 -16.85 -4.11
C GLY A 19 -10.90 -16.35 -4.97
N GLU A 20 -10.96 -16.74 -6.24
CA GLU A 20 -9.89 -16.45 -7.20
C GLU A 20 -9.75 -14.95 -7.48
N ASP A 21 -10.85 -14.20 -7.44
CA ASP A 21 -10.85 -12.77 -7.75
C ASP A 21 -10.07 -11.98 -6.69
N ASN A 22 -10.32 -12.22 -5.39
CA ASN A 22 -9.60 -11.51 -4.32
C ASN A 22 -8.10 -11.88 -4.30
N VAL A 23 -7.77 -13.14 -4.57
CA VAL A 23 -6.37 -13.57 -4.71
C VAL A 23 -5.71 -12.89 -5.89
N LYS A 24 -6.41 -12.73 -7.02
CA LYS A 24 -5.90 -12.01 -8.19
C LYS A 24 -5.66 -10.53 -7.89
N LEU A 25 -6.59 -9.86 -7.20
CA LEU A 25 -6.45 -8.45 -6.81
C LEU A 25 -5.23 -8.27 -5.88
N PHE A 26 -5.11 -9.09 -4.86
CA PHE A 26 -3.94 -9.10 -3.99
C PHE A 26 -2.62 -9.31 -4.76
N ASN A 27 -2.59 -10.25 -5.71
CA ASN A 27 -1.42 -10.48 -6.54
C ASN A 27 -1.08 -9.24 -7.40
N ASN A 28 -2.07 -8.55 -7.93
CA ASN A 28 -1.88 -7.32 -8.68
C ASN A 28 -1.30 -6.21 -7.77
N ALA A 29 -1.88 -5.99 -6.60
CA ALA A 29 -1.39 -5.03 -5.62
C ALA A 29 0.09 -5.29 -5.28
N MET A 30 0.44 -6.52 -4.89
CA MET A 30 1.81 -6.91 -4.57
C MET A 30 2.76 -6.80 -5.76
N THR A 31 2.31 -7.16 -6.96
CA THR A 31 3.07 -7.01 -8.21
C THR A 31 3.34 -5.53 -8.50
N SER A 32 2.37 -4.65 -8.26
CA SER A 32 2.53 -3.21 -8.44
C SER A 32 3.62 -2.62 -7.52
N VAL A 33 3.73 -3.14 -6.29
CA VAL A 33 4.81 -2.77 -5.36
C VAL A 33 6.15 -3.33 -5.83
N GLY A 34 6.18 -4.59 -6.28
CA GLY A 34 7.39 -5.25 -6.76
C GLY A 34 7.97 -4.63 -8.04
N ASN A 35 7.12 -4.05 -8.89
CA ASN A 35 7.49 -3.43 -10.16
C ASN A 35 7.81 -1.93 -10.05
N GLN A 36 7.92 -1.37 -8.85
CA GLN A 36 8.30 0.02 -8.67
C GLN A 36 9.71 0.30 -9.21
N GLU A 37 9.91 1.41 -9.93
CA GLU A 37 11.24 1.86 -10.37
C GLU A 37 12.17 2.14 -9.17
N VAL A 38 11.61 2.59 -8.08
CA VAL A 38 12.29 2.75 -6.78
C VAL A 38 11.45 2.01 -5.75
N LYS A 39 11.98 0.92 -5.21
CA LYS A 39 11.23 0.03 -4.32
C LYS A 39 11.11 0.60 -2.90
N PRO A 40 9.99 0.35 -2.20
CA PRO A 40 9.92 0.60 -0.77
C PRO A 40 10.88 -0.32 0.00
N ASP A 41 11.19 0.02 1.23
CA ASP A 41 12.08 -0.78 2.09
C ASP A 41 11.42 -2.10 2.51
N SER A 42 10.09 -2.11 2.68
CA SER A 42 9.32 -3.30 3.07
C SER A 42 7.82 -3.13 2.80
N VAL A 43 7.13 -4.27 2.77
CA VAL A 43 5.67 -4.36 2.83
C VAL A 43 5.28 -5.04 4.14
N LEU A 44 4.38 -4.42 4.89
CA LEU A 44 3.74 -4.97 6.07
C LEU A 44 2.30 -5.33 5.70
N ILE A 45 2.05 -6.62 5.47
CA ILE A 45 0.71 -7.14 5.25
C ILE A 45 0.06 -7.32 6.62
N VAL A 46 -1.05 -6.65 6.85
CA VAL A 46 -1.74 -6.69 8.15
C VAL A 46 -3.05 -7.43 8.00
N VAL A 47 -3.24 -8.43 8.83
CA VAL A 47 -4.42 -9.30 8.82
C VAL A 47 -5.03 -9.40 10.23
N PRO A 48 -6.33 -9.70 10.36
CA PRO A 48 -6.92 -10.00 11.66
C PRO A 48 -6.27 -11.24 12.31
N GLU A 49 -6.02 -11.19 13.61
CA GLU A 49 -5.43 -12.31 14.36
C GLU A 49 -6.27 -13.58 14.23
N GLY A 50 -5.62 -14.71 14.00
CA GLY A 50 -6.25 -16.02 13.86
C GLY A 50 -7.14 -16.21 12.64
N SER A 51 -7.08 -15.28 11.67
CA SER A 51 -7.92 -15.33 10.46
C SER A 51 -7.48 -16.40 9.46
N GLU A 52 -8.42 -16.83 8.63
CA GLU A 52 -8.11 -17.71 7.49
C GLU A 52 -7.18 -17.00 6.47
N VAL A 53 -7.24 -15.67 6.39
CA VAL A 53 -6.34 -14.87 5.56
C VAL A 53 -4.88 -15.08 5.94
N TYR A 54 -4.60 -15.12 7.26
CA TYR A 54 -3.24 -15.38 7.74
C TYR A 54 -2.72 -16.74 7.24
N LYS A 55 -3.54 -17.79 7.35
CA LYS A 55 -3.17 -19.13 6.87
C LYS A 55 -2.91 -19.14 5.36
N THR A 56 -3.81 -18.54 4.59
CA THR A 56 -3.67 -18.44 3.13
C THR A 56 -2.36 -17.74 2.76
N LEU A 57 -2.07 -16.61 3.37
CA LEU A 57 -0.85 -15.85 3.08
C LEU A 57 0.44 -16.57 3.50
N THR A 58 0.42 -17.35 4.58
CA THR A 58 1.59 -18.12 5.01
C THR A 58 1.91 -19.30 4.09
N GLU A 59 0.94 -19.76 3.30
CA GLU A 59 1.12 -20.79 2.28
C GLU A 59 1.61 -20.23 0.94
N MET A 60 1.53 -18.91 0.74
CA MET A 60 1.99 -18.23 -0.49
C MET A 60 3.49 -17.95 -0.46
N ASP A 61 4.14 -18.07 -1.62
CA ASP A 61 5.53 -17.62 -1.78
C ASP A 61 5.58 -16.11 -2.07
N LEU A 62 5.60 -15.32 -1.00
CA LEU A 62 5.66 -13.87 -1.09
C LEU A 62 7.02 -13.32 -1.59
N THR A 63 8.05 -14.16 -1.69
CA THR A 63 9.38 -13.73 -2.19
C THR A 63 9.37 -13.42 -3.69
N THR A 64 8.41 -13.97 -4.41
CA THR A 64 8.22 -13.78 -5.86
C THR A 64 8.00 -12.32 -6.25
N TYR A 65 7.47 -11.48 -5.35
CA TYR A 65 7.26 -10.05 -5.60
C TYR A 65 8.55 -9.21 -5.52
N GLY A 66 9.66 -9.80 -5.05
CA GLY A 66 10.98 -9.14 -5.05
C GLY A 66 11.04 -7.89 -4.16
N VAL A 67 10.25 -7.85 -3.10
CA VAL A 67 10.26 -6.85 -2.04
C VAL A 67 10.20 -7.55 -0.68
N LYS A 68 10.86 -7.00 0.32
CA LYS A 68 10.82 -7.57 1.67
C LYS A 68 9.40 -7.48 2.23
N THR A 69 8.80 -8.61 2.57
CA THR A 69 7.41 -8.70 3.04
C THR A 69 7.38 -9.33 4.43
N THR A 70 6.50 -8.83 5.28
CA THR A 70 6.21 -9.36 6.63
C THR A 70 4.70 -9.42 6.82
N ILE A 71 4.16 -10.54 7.27
CA ILE A 71 2.76 -10.69 7.65
C ILE A 71 2.64 -10.38 9.15
N LEU A 72 1.69 -9.53 9.50
CA LEU A 72 1.41 -9.11 10.87
C LEU A 72 -0.02 -9.45 11.22
N GLU A 73 -0.23 -10.17 12.33
CA GLU A 73 -1.55 -10.43 12.88
C GLU A 73 -1.91 -9.30 13.85
N ASN A 74 -3.02 -8.60 13.58
CA ASN A 74 -3.53 -7.52 14.41
C ASN A 74 -4.47 -8.08 15.50
N PRO A 75 -4.12 -8.02 16.79
CA PRO A 75 -4.98 -8.45 17.88
C PRO A 75 -6.07 -7.43 18.26
N GLY A 76 -5.98 -6.21 17.71
CA GLY A 76 -6.78 -5.07 18.18
C GLY A 76 -8.09 -4.83 17.42
N GLY A 77 -8.35 -5.54 16.32
CA GLY A 77 -9.57 -5.36 15.55
C GLY A 77 -9.49 -5.87 14.12
N THR A 78 -10.64 -5.95 13.46
CA THR A 78 -10.76 -6.48 12.10
C THR A 78 -11.06 -5.42 11.05
N ASP A 79 -11.41 -4.20 11.48
CA ASP A 79 -11.74 -3.09 10.60
C ASP A 79 -10.48 -2.48 9.95
N PHE A 80 -10.69 -1.77 8.85
CA PHE A 80 -9.62 -1.16 8.05
C PHE A 80 -8.73 -0.24 8.89
N SER A 81 -9.33 0.67 9.66
CA SER A 81 -8.57 1.66 10.45
C SER A 81 -7.70 0.97 11.50
N SER A 82 -8.22 -0.05 12.17
CA SER A 82 -7.50 -0.86 13.14
C SER A 82 -6.30 -1.56 12.51
N GLN A 83 -6.48 -2.17 11.32
CA GLN A 83 -5.40 -2.82 10.58
C GLN A 83 -4.31 -1.82 10.18
N VAL A 84 -4.71 -0.67 9.61
CA VAL A 84 -3.77 0.38 9.22
C VAL A 84 -2.99 0.91 10.41
N ASN A 85 -3.67 1.28 11.50
CA ASN A 85 -3.02 1.81 12.70
C ASN A 85 -2.03 0.82 13.31
N TYR A 86 -2.40 -0.46 13.35
CA TYR A 86 -1.50 -1.51 13.82
C TYR A 86 -0.27 -1.62 12.91
N GLY A 87 -0.45 -1.70 11.60
CA GLY A 87 0.65 -1.76 10.64
C GLY A 87 1.59 -0.56 10.75
N VAL A 88 1.05 0.65 10.85
CA VAL A 88 1.83 1.88 11.03
C VAL A 88 2.65 1.83 12.32
N SER A 89 2.09 1.32 13.42
CA SER A 89 2.80 1.17 14.69
C SER A 89 4.00 0.21 14.61
N GLN A 90 4.01 -0.70 13.63
CA GLN A 90 5.10 -1.67 13.39
C GLN A 90 6.12 -1.17 12.35
N CYS A 91 5.88 -0.03 11.69
CA CYS A 91 6.82 0.56 10.74
C CYS A 91 8.13 0.96 11.43
N LYS A 92 9.26 0.65 10.76
CA LYS A 92 10.61 1.04 11.19
C LYS A 92 11.21 2.11 10.29
N THR A 93 10.44 2.58 9.34
CA THR A 93 10.78 3.64 8.40
C THR A 93 10.16 4.95 8.82
N GLU A 94 10.73 6.05 8.36
CA GLU A 94 10.22 7.40 8.65
C GLU A 94 8.87 7.67 8.00
N TRP A 95 8.66 7.06 6.83
CA TRP A 95 7.45 7.22 6.04
C TRP A 95 6.73 5.89 5.87
N PHE A 96 5.43 5.95 5.73
CA PHE A 96 4.62 4.81 5.30
C PHE A 96 3.68 5.22 4.17
N SER A 97 3.26 4.24 3.39
CA SER A 97 2.24 4.39 2.36
C SER A 97 1.20 3.31 2.57
N ILE A 98 -0.07 3.65 2.47
CA ILE A 98 -1.18 2.70 2.58
C ILE A 98 -1.50 2.21 1.16
N LEU A 99 -1.71 0.92 1.00
CA LEU A 99 -2.20 0.30 -0.22
C LEU A 99 -3.31 -0.68 0.14
N GLU A 100 -4.50 -0.50 -0.40
CA GLU A 100 -5.56 -1.50 -0.30
C GLU A 100 -5.24 -2.70 -1.19
N PHE A 101 -5.70 -3.90 -0.80
CA PHE A 101 -5.29 -5.13 -1.51
C PHE A 101 -5.91 -5.28 -2.91
N ASP A 102 -6.89 -4.45 -3.24
CA ASP A 102 -7.58 -4.36 -4.53
C ASP A 102 -7.15 -3.14 -5.37
N ASP A 103 -6.19 -2.37 -4.88
CA ASP A 103 -5.60 -1.22 -5.58
C ASP A 103 -4.18 -1.51 -6.09
N GLU A 104 -3.69 -0.68 -7.01
CA GLU A 104 -2.36 -0.79 -7.61
C GLU A 104 -1.65 0.56 -7.64
N TYR A 105 -0.35 0.56 -7.34
CA TYR A 105 0.49 1.74 -7.56
C TYR A 105 0.92 1.86 -9.03
N SER A 106 1.02 3.09 -9.53
CA SER A 106 1.79 3.33 -10.76
C SER A 106 3.27 2.99 -10.52
N SER A 107 3.96 2.48 -11.54
CA SER A 107 5.37 2.06 -11.43
C SER A 107 6.34 3.16 -10.97
N LYS A 108 5.94 4.43 -11.03
CA LYS A 108 6.75 5.60 -10.66
C LYS A 108 6.36 6.22 -9.32
N TRP A 109 5.42 5.62 -8.58
CA TRP A 109 4.90 6.22 -7.36
C TRP A 109 6.02 6.56 -6.36
N PHE A 110 6.76 5.58 -5.89
CA PHE A 110 7.82 5.84 -4.90
C PHE A 110 8.99 6.65 -5.44
N LYS A 111 9.30 6.54 -6.74
CA LYS A 111 10.30 7.42 -7.36
C LYS A 111 9.91 8.89 -7.25
N ASN A 112 8.63 9.20 -7.50
CA ASN A 112 8.12 10.56 -7.39
C ASN A 112 8.05 11.01 -5.93
N VAL A 113 7.53 10.17 -5.03
CA VAL A 113 7.47 10.49 -3.59
C VAL A 113 8.87 10.81 -3.05
N VAL A 114 9.88 9.98 -3.33
CA VAL A 114 11.26 10.24 -2.88
C VAL A 114 11.79 11.57 -3.43
N LYS A 115 11.54 11.85 -4.72
CA LYS A 115 11.94 13.12 -5.32
C LYS A 115 11.31 14.32 -4.63
N TYR A 116 10.00 14.27 -4.38
CA TYR A 116 9.28 15.39 -3.76
C TYR A 116 9.61 15.52 -2.28
N LYS A 117 9.70 14.43 -1.55
CA LYS A 117 10.10 14.40 -0.15
C LYS A 117 11.49 15.02 0.08
N ASP A 118 12.45 14.71 -0.80
CA ASP A 118 13.81 15.25 -0.71
C ASP A 118 13.86 16.75 -1.07
N ALA A 119 12.90 17.25 -1.86
CA ALA A 119 12.82 18.65 -2.28
C ALA A 119 11.96 19.54 -1.35
N HIS A 120 11.02 18.93 -0.61
CA HIS A 120 10.03 19.62 0.21
C HIS A 120 10.01 18.99 1.62
N THR A 121 10.88 19.50 2.48
CA THR A 121 11.06 18.96 3.86
C THR A 121 9.96 19.41 4.83
N ASP A 122 9.07 20.26 4.41
CA ASP A 122 7.90 20.79 5.13
C ASP A 122 6.60 20.05 4.81
N VAL A 123 6.66 19.00 3.96
CA VAL A 123 5.50 18.18 3.59
C VAL A 123 5.46 16.91 4.43
N ASP A 124 4.33 16.65 5.06
CA ASP A 124 4.08 15.47 5.90
C ASP A 124 3.23 14.42 5.19
N VAL A 125 2.45 14.80 4.15
CA VAL A 125 1.52 13.91 3.45
C VAL A 125 1.60 14.11 1.95
N PHE A 126 1.65 13.01 1.21
CA PHE A 126 1.49 12.98 -0.26
C PHE A 126 0.22 12.24 -0.61
N MET A 127 -0.70 12.91 -1.30
CA MET A 127 -1.93 12.31 -1.78
C MET A 127 -1.82 12.00 -3.27
N PRO A 128 -2.13 10.75 -3.70
CA PRO A 128 -2.09 10.38 -5.11
C PRO A 128 -3.29 10.96 -5.86
N ILE A 129 -3.15 11.05 -7.18
CA ILE A 129 -4.31 11.07 -8.08
C ILE A 129 -4.71 9.62 -8.32
N ILE A 130 -5.96 9.28 -8.01
CA ILE A 130 -6.49 7.94 -8.20
C ILE A 130 -7.12 7.83 -9.60
N ILE A 131 -6.82 6.73 -10.27
CA ILE A 131 -7.40 6.37 -11.56
C ILE A 131 -8.37 5.22 -11.33
N ASP A 132 -9.64 5.45 -11.61
CA ASP A 132 -10.65 4.39 -11.53
C ASP A 132 -10.60 3.50 -12.78
N ILE A 133 -10.42 2.20 -12.57
CA ILE A 133 -10.32 1.20 -13.63
C ILE A 133 -11.43 0.16 -13.45
N ASN A 134 -12.12 -0.17 -14.55
CA ASN A 134 -13.07 -1.27 -14.54
C ASN A 134 -12.32 -2.61 -14.41
N GLN A 135 -12.61 -3.35 -13.36
CA GLN A 135 -11.96 -4.65 -13.09
C GLN A 135 -12.21 -5.72 -14.17
N LYS A 136 -13.33 -5.63 -14.93
CA LYS A 136 -13.71 -6.65 -15.92
C LYS A 136 -12.93 -6.54 -17.22
N ASP A 137 -12.66 -5.32 -17.69
CA ASP A 137 -12.06 -5.08 -19.01
C ASP A 137 -10.82 -4.17 -18.96
N GLY A 138 -10.45 -3.67 -17.78
CA GLY A 138 -9.33 -2.75 -17.59
C GLY A 138 -9.60 -1.34 -18.17
N GLY A 139 -10.85 -1.05 -18.53
CA GLY A 139 -11.23 0.23 -19.11
C GLY A 139 -11.14 1.38 -18.12
N PHE A 140 -10.61 2.52 -18.57
CA PHE A 140 -10.58 3.75 -17.78
C PHE A 140 -12.02 4.22 -17.48
N MET A 141 -12.35 4.42 -16.22
CA MET A 141 -13.67 4.88 -15.78
C MET A 141 -13.67 6.35 -15.36
N GLY A 142 -12.57 6.86 -14.87
CA GLY A 142 -12.48 8.24 -14.39
C GLY A 142 -11.20 8.54 -13.62
N LEU A 143 -11.11 9.77 -13.17
CA LEU A 143 -10.13 10.20 -12.20
C LEU A 143 -10.89 10.59 -10.94
N THR A 144 -10.59 9.92 -9.85
CA THR A 144 -10.99 10.40 -8.54
C THR A 144 -9.93 11.39 -8.08
N ASN A 145 -10.30 12.65 -8.07
CA ASN A 145 -9.41 13.69 -7.59
C ASN A 145 -9.64 13.88 -6.09
N GLU A 146 -8.81 13.29 -5.29
CA GLU A 146 -8.81 13.52 -3.85
C GLU A 146 -8.45 14.97 -3.47
N ALA A 147 -8.00 15.77 -4.43
CA ALA A 147 -7.83 17.20 -4.24
C ALA A 147 -9.15 17.92 -3.84
N VAL A 148 -10.30 17.32 -4.11
CA VAL A 148 -11.59 17.83 -3.58
C VAL A 148 -11.62 17.76 -2.06
N TRP A 149 -11.06 16.70 -1.48
CA TRP A 149 -10.93 16.56 -0.03
C TRP A 149 -9.81 17.46 0.52
N ALA A 150 -8.69 17.56 -0.19
CA ALA A 150 -7.59 18.42 0.19
C ALA A 150 -7.98 19.91 0.18
N ASN A 151 -8.79 20.35 -0.80
CA ASN A 151 -9.25 21.74 -0.87
C ASN A 151 -10.19 22.10 0.29
N SER A 152 -10.92 21.15 0.86
CA SER A 152 -11.74 21.42 2.06
C SER A 152 -10.91 21.48 3.35
N PHE A 153 -9.69 20.96 3.34
CA PHE A 153 -8.77 21.04 4.48
C PHE A 153 -7.74 22.17 4.35
N SER A 154 -7.39 22.58 3.15
CA SER A 154 -6.40 23.66 2.93
C SER A 154 -6.92 25.04 3.27
N ASP A 155 -8.22 25.24 3.33
CA ASP A 155 -8.83 26.51 3.71
C ASP A 155 -8.91 26.73 5.23
N GLU A 156 -8.56 25.69 6.03
CA GLU A 156 -8.58 25.73 7.50
C GLU A 156 -7.16 25.69 8.13
N LEU A 157 -6.12 25.55 7.30
CA LEU A 157 -4.71 25.55 7.72
C LEU A 157 -4.01 26.85 7.30
#